data_4ff0f5f4c70d40246628fec0092b09d4
#
_entry.id   4ff0f5f4c70d40246628fec0092b09d4
#
_cell.length_a   1.000
_cell.length_b   1.000
_cell.length_c   1.000
_cell.angle_alpha   90.00
_cell.angle_beta   90.00
_cell.angle_gamma   90.00
#
_symmetry.space_group_name_H-M   'P 1'
#
loop_
_entity.id
_entity.type
_entity.pdbx_description
1 polymer ?
#
loop_
_entity_poly.entity_id
_entity_poly.type
_entity_poly.pdbx_seq_one_letter_code
_entity_poly.pdbx_strand_id
1 'polypeptide(L)'
;MDRKLFDHTILKADATRADVERVCREAAQYGFMSVCVNSFYTAFVAERLKGSGVKVCTVIGFPLGQMSTRAKAAETGIAVEDGADEIDMVINVGALKDRDYETVLTDIRQVKEACGGALLKVIIETCLLAEEEKVKACELAVEAGADFVKTSTGFSTGGAVCEDVALM
;
A
#
# COMPACT_ATOMS: atom_id res chain seq x y z
N MET A 1 10.09 21.66 0.23
CA MET A 1 9.49 20.37 -0.16
C MET A 1 8.24 20.18 0.68
N ASP A 2 7.12 19.88 0.06
CA ASP A 2 5.86 19.68 0.78
C ASP A 2 5.91 18.36 1.56
N ARG A 3 5.75 18.46 2.88
CA ARG A 3 5.81 17.28 3.77
C ARG A 3 4.60 16.37 3.64
N LYS A 4 3.50 16.89 3.10
CA LYS A 4 2.28 16.13 2.79
C LYS A 4 2.43 15.19 1.58
N LEU A 5 3.61 15.11 0.97
CA LEU A 5 3.94 14.12 -0.05
C LEU A 5 4.65 12.87 0.51
N PHE A 6 4.81 12.76 1.85
CA PHE A 6 5.56 11.67 2.45
C PHE A 6 4.68 10.78 3.33
N ASP A 7 4.74 9.48 3.06
CA ASP A 7 4.30 8.43 3.95
C ASP A 7 5.50 8.01 4.82
N HIS A 8 5.50 8.36 6.10
CA HIS A 8 6.57 7.99 7.02
C HIS A 8 6.45 6.50 7.37
N THR A 9 7.37 5.69 6.86
CA THR A 9 7.18 4.24 6.73
C THR A 9 8.09 3.42 7.63
N ILE A 10 7.53 2.42 8.31
CA ILE A 10 8.26 1.40 9.05
C ILE A 10 7.63 0.01 8.85
N LEU A 11 8.30 -0.84 8.04
CA LEU A 11 7.79 -2.14 7.60
C LEU A 11 8.75 -3.31 7.89
N LYS A 12 9.87 -3.06 8.60
CA LYS A 12 10.84 -4.10 8.93
C LYS A 12 10.20 -5.16 9.83
N ALA A 13 10.55 -6.43 9.60
CA ALA A 13 10.01 -7.56 10.37
C ALA A 13 10.38 -7.50 11.87
N ASP A 14 11.49 -6.86 12.19
CA ASP A 14 11.99 -6.66 13.56
C ASP A 14 11.59 -5.32 14.19
N ALA A 15 10.71 -4.54 13.53
CA ALA A 15 10.24 -3.27 14.06
C ALA A 15 9.50 -3.49 15.39
N THR A 16 9.98 -2.83 16.43
CA THR A 16 9.39 -2.88 17.76
C THR A 16 8.29 -1.84 17.93
N ARG A 17 7.44 -2.03 18.94
CA ARG A 17 6.44 -1.02 19.33
C ARG A 17 7.05 0.36 19.60
N ALA A 18 8.25 0.39 20.21
CA ALA A 18 8.98 1.63 20.49
C ALA A 18 9.44 2.34 19.20
N ASP A 19 9.84 1.58 18.19
CA ASP A 19 10.18 2.12 16.86
C ASP A 19 8.98 2.73 16.17
N VAL A 20 7.84 2.02 16.18
CA VAL A 20 6.59 2.52 15.59
C VAL A 20 6.12 3.79 16.32
N GLU A 21 6.20 3.82 17.64
CA GLU A 21 5.85 5.02 18.42
C GLU A 21 6.77 6.22 18.11
N ARG A 22 8.06 5.98 17.89
CA ARG A 22 9.00 7.02 17.45
C ARG A 22 8.58 7.58 16.09
N VAL A 23 8.25 6.71 15.12
CA VAL A 23 7.78 7.10 13.78
C VAL A 23 6.49 7.93 13.86
N CYS A 24 5.54 7.56 14.72
CA CYS A 24 4.31 8.35 14.94
C CYS A 24 4.63 9.75 15.49
N ARG A 25 5.53 9.88 16.48
CA ARG A 25 5.92 11.18 17.01
C ARG A 25 6.61 12.06 15.96
N GLU A 26 7.52 11.47 15.17
CA GLU A 26 8.19 12.18 14.07
C GLU A 26 7.16 12.66 13.02
N ALA A 27 6.23 11.80 12.62
CA ALA A 27 5.20 12.15 11.65
C ALA A 27 4.32 13.31 12.13
N ALA A 28 3.88 13.27 13.40
CA ALA A 28 3.10 14.35 14.00
C ALA A 28 3.91 15.65 14.11
N GLN A 29 5.17 15.56 14.54
CA GLN A 29 6.06 16.73 14.69
C GLN A 29 6.35 17.41 13.35
N TYR A 30 6.59 16.64 12.29
CA TYR A 30 6.94 17.18 10.97
C TYR A 30 5.73 17.41 10.07
N GLY A 31 4.55 16.91 10.44
CA GLY A 31 3.32 17.06 9.67
C GLY A 31 3.32 16.26 8.36
N PHE A 32 3.85 15.03 8.35
CA PHE A 32 3.82 14.15 7.19
C PHE A 32 2.38 13.78 6.79
N MET A 33 2.20 13.19 5.59
CA MET A 33 0.89 12.76 5.12
C MET A 33 0.37 11.61 5.99
N SER A 34 1.14 10.54 6.10
CA SER A 34 0.75 9.34 6.82
C SER A 34 1.91 8.70 7.60
N VAL A 35 1.56 7.73 8.46
CA VAL A 35 2.46 6.68 8.95
C VAL A 35 2.04 5.37 8.32
N CYS A 36 2.96 4.70 7.62
CA CYS A 36 2.73 3.44 6.93
C CYS A 36 3.34 2.27 7.70
N VAL A 37 2.50 1.27 8.04
CA VAL A 37 2.86 0.12 8.88
C VAL A 37 2.27 -1.20 8.35
N ASN A 38 2.76 -2.32 8.90
CA ASN A 38 2.10 -3.62 8.76
C ASN A 38 0.79 -3.66 9.57
N SER A 39 -0.18 -4.48 9.14
CA SER A 39 -1.54 -4.56 9.71
C SER A 39 -1.57 -4.80 11.23
N PHE A 40 -0.59 -5.51 11.78
CA PHE A 40 -0.43 -5.71 13.24
C PHE A 40 -0.37 -4.40 14.05
N TYR A 41 0.12 -3.31 13.46
CA TYR A 41 0.29 -2.04 14.15
C TYR A 41 -0.80 -1.00 13.84
N THR A 42 -1.77 -1.29 12.98
CA THR A 42 -2.76 -0.31 12.52
C THR A 42 -3.53 0.35 13.68
N ALA A 43 -4.17 -0.43 14.54
CA ALA A 43 -4.91 0.11 15.69
C ALA A 43 -4.02 0.92 16.64
N PHE A 44 -2.79 0.48 16.86
CA PHE A 44 -1.83 1.22 17.69
C PHE A 44 -1.47 2.58 17.09
N VAL A 45 -1.19 2.63 15.77
CA VAL A 45 -0.86 3.87 15.07
C VAL A 45 -2.07 4.80 15.03
N ALA A 46 -3.27 4.28 14.77
CA ALA A 46 -4.51 5.05 14.77
C ALA A 46 -4.73 5.78 16.10
N GLU A 47 -4.50 5.10 17.22
CA GLU A 47 -4.59 5.73 18.53
C GLU A 47 -3.51 6.80 18.75
N ARG A 48 -2.26 6.53 18.37
CA ARG A 48 -1.14 7.48 18.55
C ARG A 48 -1.25 8.73 17.70
N LEU A 49 -1.88 8.64 16.54
CA LEU A 49 -2.05 9.77 15.61
C LEU A 49 -3.34 10.54 15.80
N LYS A 50 -4.19 10.13 16.72
CA LYS A 50 -5.50 10.79 16.97
C LYS A 50 -5.33 12.29 17.24
N GLY A 51 -5.99 13.11 16.43
CA GLY A 51 -5.93 14.56 16.54
C GLY A 51 -4.69 15.25 15.95
N SER A 52 -3.73 14.49 15.41
CA SER A 52 -2.51 15.05 14.79
C SER A 52 -2.71 15.54 13.34
N GLY A 53 -3.75 15.08 12.67
CA GLY A 53 -3.97 15.32 11.23
C GLY A 53 -3.06 14.50 10.31
N VAL A 54 -2.30 13.53 10.86
CA VAL A 54 -1.53 12.53 10.11
C VAL A 54 -2.40 11.30 9.89
N LYS A 55 -2.37 10.74 8.68
CA LYS A 55 -3.16 9.58 8.27
C LYS A 55 -2.51 8.27 8.69
N VAL A 56 -3.31 7.22 8.79
CA VAL A 56 -2.85 5.85 9.02
C VAL A 56 -2.88 5.10 7.70
N CYS A 57 -1.71 4.66 7.23
CA CYS A 57 -1.57 3.83 6.05
C CYS A 57 -1.19 2.40 6.46
N THR A 58 -1.81 1.40 5.84
CA THR A 58 -1.55 -0.01 6.15
C THR A 58 -1.27 -0.79 4.87
N VAL A 59 -0.19 -1.59 4.86
CA VAL A 59 0.12 -2.46 3.72
C VAL A 59 -0.69 -3.75 3.78
N ILE A 60 -1.13 -4.26 2.62
CA ILE A 60 -1.97 -5.45 2.46
C ILE A 60 -1.37 -6.42 1.46
N GLY A 61 -1.36 -7.71 1.80
CA GLY A 61 -0.74 -8.74 0.97
C GLY A 61 0.77 -8.55 0.78
N PHE A 62 1.39 -7.89 1.72
CA PHE A 62 2.72 -7.32 1.59
C PHE A 62 3.82 -8.27 2.14
N PRO A 63 5.03 -8.33 1.54
CA PRO A 63 5.42 -7.58 0.33
C PRO A 63 5.22 -8.35 -0.99
N LEU A 64 4.77 -9.61 -0.96
CA LEU A 64 4.83 -10.52 -2.11
C LEU A 64 3.61 -10.43 -3.05
N GLY A 65 2.48 -9.94 -2.58
CA GLY A 65 1.25 -9.84 -3.37
C GLY A 65 0.56 -11.18 -3.70
N GLN A 66 1.13 -12.32 -3.30
CA GLN A 66 0.64 -13.67 -3.66
C GLN A 66 -0.31 -14.31 -2.62
N MET A 67 -0.88 -13.52 -1.74
CA MET A 67 -2.00 -13.99 -0.92
C MET A 67 -3.25 -14.19 -1.79
N SER A 68 -4.13 -15.10 -1.36
CA SER A 68 -5.43 -15.23 -2.04
C SER A 68 -6.23 -13.93 -1.92
N THR A 69 -7.02 -13.60 -2.94
CA THR A 69 -7.88 -12.41 -2.97
C THR A 69 -8.75 -12.28 -1.71
N ARG A 70 -9.36 -13.37 -1.26
CA ARG A 70 -10.15 -13.38 -0.03
C ARG A 70 -9.33 -12.99 1.22
N ALA A 71 -8.07 -13.43 1.29
CA ALA A 71 -7.20 -13.10 2.41
C ALA A 71 -6.82 -11.61 2.39
N LYS A 72 -6.50 -11.04 1.23
CA LYS A 72 -6.25 -9.60 1.08
C LYS A 72 -7.48 -8.77 1.44
N ALA A 73 -8.64 -9.13 0.93
CA ALA A 73 -9.89 -8.43 1.26
C ALA A 73 -10.22 -8.49 2.76
N ALA A 74 -10.03 -9.65 3.40
CA ALA A 74 -10.22 -9.79 4.84
C ALA A 74 -9.20 -8.95 5.64
N GLU A 75 -7.92 -8.97 5.26
CA GLU A 75 -6.87 -8.14 5.88
C GLU A 75 -7.20 -6.65 5.74
N THR A 76 -7.71 -6.24 4.56
CA THR A 76 -8.15 -4.86 4.31
C THR A 76 -9.30 -4.46 5.23
N GLY A 77 -10.34 -5.28 5.34
CA GLY A 77 -11.48 -5.00 6.23
C GLY A 77 -11.05 -4.82 7.68
N ILE A 78 -10.19 -5.71 8.18
CA ILE A 78 -9.62 -5.61 9.53
C ILE A 78 -8.80 -4.31 9.69
N ALA A 79 -7.96 -3.97 8.71
CA ALA A 79 -7.15 -2.76 8.77
C ALA A 79 -8.03 -1.49 8.81
N VAL A 80 -9.13 -1.45 8.06
CA VAL A 80 -10.09 -0.35 8.06
C VAL A 80 -10.83 -0.25 9.41
N GLU A 81 -11.27 -1.39 9.95
CA GLU A 81 -11.87 -1.44 11.29
C GLU A 81 -10.91 -0.97 12.39
N ASP A 82 -9.62 -1.25 12.25
CA ASP A 82 -8.52 -0.81 13.12
C ASP A 82 -8.14 0.67 12.91
N GLY A 83 -8.74 1.36 11.95
CA GLY A 83 -8.59 2.79 11.75
C GLY A 83 -7.61 3.20 10.64
N ALA A 84 -7.35 2.34 9.65
CA ALA A 84 -6.61 2.74 8.46
C ALA A 84 -7.41 3.74 7.62
N ASP A 85 -6.78 4.86 7.27
CA ASP A 85 -7.29 5.86 6.31
C ASP A 85 -6.88 5.50 4.87
N GLU A 86 -5.76 4.79 4.71
CA GLU A 86 -5.13 4.46 3.43
C GLU A 86 -4.66 3.00 3.43
N ILE A 87 -4.84 2.33 2.31
CA ILE A 87 -4.47 0.94 2.09
C ILE A 87 -3.49 0.85 0.91
N ASP A 88 -2.33 0.26 1.15
CA ASP A 88 -1.29 0.01 0.14
C ASP A 88 -1.23 -1.49 -0.16
N MET A 89 -1.99 -1.97 -1.16
CA MET A 89 -1.95 -3.37 -1.55
C MET A 89 -0.84 -3.68 -2.57
N VAL A 90 -0.32 -4.89 -2.55
CA VAL A 90 0.57 -5.40 -3.61
C VAL A 90 -0.22 -6.29 -4.57
N ILE A 91 -0.06 -6.07 -5.89
CA ILE A 91 -0.69 -6.91 -6.91
C ILE A 91 -0.16 -8.34 -6.89
N ASN A 92 -0.91 -9.28 -7.46
CA ASN A 92 -0.38 -10.61 -7.77
C ASN A 92 0.48 -10.54 -9.05
N VAL A 93 1.79 -10.33 -8.88
CA VAL A 93 2.74 -10.22 -10.00
C VAL A 93 2.79 -11.50 -10.83
N GLY A 94 2.66 -12.67 -10.21
CA GLY A 94 2.64 -13.96 -10.92
C GLY A 94 1.46 -14.05 -11.89
N ALA A 95 0.26 -13.73 -11.42
CA ALA A 95 -0.94 -13.72 -12.27
C ALA A 95 -0.82 -12.70 -13.41
N LEU A 96 -0.24 -11.52 -13.16
CA LEU A 96 0.01 -10.54 -14.21
C LEU A 96 0.94 -11.09 -15.29
N LYS A 97 2.02 -11.78 -14.90
CA LYS A 97 2.98 -12.40 -15.84
C LYS A 97 2.38 -13.54 -16.64
N ASP A 98 1.46 -14.29 -16.04
CA ASP A 98 0.67 -15.33 -16.71
C ASP A 98 -0.41 -14.75 -17.62
N ARG A 99 -0.55 -13.42 -17.67
CA ARG A 99 -1.61 -12.68 -18.36
C ARG A 99 -3.02 -13.01 -17.88
N ASP A 100 -3.12 -13.54 -16.66
CA ASP A 100 -4.39 -13.74 -15.98
C ASP A 100 -4.88 -12.40 -15.39
N TYR A 101 -5.27 -11.51 -16.30
CA TYR A 101 -5.69 -10.16 -15.98
C TYR A 101 -7.00 -10.12 -15.20
N GLU A 102 -7.85 -11.13 -15.39
CA GLU A 102 -9.12 -11.25 -14.65
C GLU A 102 -8.86 -11.48 -13.16
N THR A 103 -7.91 -12.36 -12.82
CA THR A 103 -7.47 -12.56 -11.43
C THR A 103 -6.90 -11.27 -10.84
N VAL A 104 -6.02 -10.56 -11.55
CA VAL A 104 -5.42 -9.31 -11.06
C VAL A 104 -6.50 -8.24 -10.83
N LEU A 105 -7.40 -8.06 -11.78
CA LEU A 105 -8.51 -7.11 -11.71
C LEU A 105 -9.45 -7.41 -10.54
N THR A 106 -9.83 -8.67 -10.39
CA THR A 106 -10.71 -9.15 -9.31
C THR A 106 -10.06 -8.94 -7.94
N ASP A 107 -8.75 -9.21 -7.84
CA ASP A 107 -7.96 -9.02 -6.62
C ASP A 107 -8.00 -7.55 -6.16
N ILE A 108 -7.72 -6.61 -7.07
CA ILE A 108 -7.75 -5.18 -6.77
C ILE A 108 -9.18 -4.71 -6.44
N ARG A 109 -10.20 -5.15 -7.21
CA ARG A 109 -11.60 -4.78 -6.96
C ARG A 109 -12.10 -5.21 -5.59
N GLN A 110 -11.82 -6.46 -5.17
CA GLN A 110 -12.26 -6.95 -3.87
C GLN A 110 -11.56 -6.21 -2.72
N VAL A 111 -10.29 -5.85 -2.89
CA VAL A 111 -9.58 -4.99 -1.92
C VAL A 111 -10.20 -3.59 -1.90
N LYS A 112 -10.49 -2.99 -3.08
CA LYS A 112 -11.13 -1.68 -3.17
C LYS A 112 -12.51 -1.65 -2.51
N GLU A 113 -13.31 -2.69 -2.72
CA GLU A 113 -14.61 -2.85 -2.05
C GLU A 113 -14.43 -2.93 -0.52
N ALA A 114 -13.45 -3.68 -0.04
CA ALA A 114 -13.17 -3.82 1.38
C ALA A 114 -12.59 -2.53 2.01
N CYS A 115 -12.00 -1.63 1.23
CA CYS A 115 -11.55 -0.31 1.71
C CYS A 115 -12.71 0.56 2.19
N GLY A 116 -13.94 0.36 1.72
CA GLY A 116 -15.07 1.21 2.06
C GLY A 116 -14.77 2.67 1.69
N GLY A 117 -14.50 3.51 2.70
CA GLY A 117 -14.13 4.92 2.51
C GLY A 117 -12.63 5.21 2.51
N ALA A 118 -11.78 4.22 2.78
CA ALA A 118 -10.34 4.40 2.79
C ALA A 118 -9.77 4.47 1.36
N LEU A 119 -8.67 5.20 1.22
CA LEU A 119 -7.96 5.36 -0.06
C LEU A 119 -7.15 4.10 -0.38
N LEU A 120 -7.18 3.65 -1.65
CA LEU A 120 -6.40 2.51 -2.12
C LEU A 120 -5.24 2.95 -3.02
N LYS A 121 -4.03 2.55 -2.64
CA LYS A 121 -2.83 2.62 -3.50
C LYS A 121 -2.42 1.20 -3.91
N VAL A 122 -2.15 0.99 -5.20
CA VAL A 122 -1.80 -0.32 -5.76
C VAL A 122 -0.31 -0.36 -6.09
N ILE A 123 0.45 -1.16 -5.33
CA ILE A 123 1.88 -1.39 -5.56
C ILE A 123 2.02 -2.43 -6.68
N ILE A 124 2.62 -2.02 -7.81
CA ILE A 124 2.80 -2.90 -8.97
C ILE A 124 4.17 -3.60 -9.01
N GLU A 125 5.14 -3.20 -8.18
CA GLU A 125 6.50 -3.73 -8.08
C GLU A 125 7.25 -3.66 -9.42
N THR A 126 7.48 -2.46 -9.89
CA THR A 126 8.00 -2.17 -11.25
C THR A 126 9.28 -2.90 -11.59
N CYS A 127 10.18 -3.16 -10.62
CA CYS A 127 11.45 -3.86 -10.86
C CYS A 127 11.29 -5.32 -11.30
N LEU A 128 10.10 -5.91 -11.15
CA LEU A 128 9.79 -7.27 -11.60
C LEU A 128 9.07 -7.30 -12.96
N LEU A 129 8.71 -6.14 -13.51
CA LEU A 129 7.83 -6.01 -14.67
C LEU A 129 8.55 -5.50 -15.91
N ALA A 130 8.20 -6.03 -17.07
CA ALA A 130 8.51 -5.42 -18.36
C ALA A 130 7.66 -4.15 -18.56
N GLU A 131 8.04 -3.26 -19.48
CA GLU A 131 7.35 -1.99 -19.72
C GLU A 131 5.85 -2.16 -20.02
N GLU A 132 5.51 -3.09 -20.92
CA GLU A 132 4.12 -3.45 -21.26
C GLU A 132 3.33 -4.04 -20.08
N GLU A 133 4.01 -4.74 -19.16
CA GLU A 133 3.39 -5.26 -17.94
C GLU A 133 3.10 -4.13 -16.94
N LYS A 134 3.97 -3.12 -16.85
CA LYS A 134 3.74 -1.92 -16.01
C LYS A 134 2.51 -1.15 -16.48
N VAL A 135 2.42 -0.89 -17.79
CA VAL A 135 1.24 -0.25 -18.40
C VAL A 135 -0.02 -1.05 -18.08
N LYS A 136 0.01 -2.37 -18.33
CA LYS A 136 -1.15 -3.23 -18.08
C LYS A 136 -1.56 -3.24 -16.60
N ALA A 137 -0.61 -3.28 -15.67
CA ALA A 137 -0.90 -3.21 -14.24
C ALA A 137 -1.58 -1.88 -13.85
N CYS A 138 -1.13 -0.76 -14.41
CA CYS A 138 -1.75 0.55 -14.19
C CYS A 138 -3.18 0.60 -14.76
N GLU A 139 -3.40 0.09 -16.00
CA GLU A 139 -4.74 0.01 -16.59
C GLU A 139 -5.71 -0.79 -15.72
N LEU A 140 -5.27 -1.95 -15.21
CA LEU A 140 -6.09 -2.79 -14.34
C LEU A 140 -6.38 -2.10 -12.99
N ALA A 141 -5.41 -1.37 -12.43
CA ALA A 141 -5.61 -0.60 -11.22
C ALA A 141 -6.65 0.51 -11.41
N VAL A 142 -6.57 1.25 -12.52
CA VAL A 142 -7.57 2.27 -12.88
C VAL A 142 -8.95 1.64 -13.09
N GLU A 143 -9.04 0.54 -13.84
CA GLU A 143 -10.30 -0.17 -14.09
C GLU A 143 -10.94 -0.69 -12.81
N ALA A 144 -10.11 -1.10 -11.83
CA ALA A 144 -10.57 -1.56 -10.52
C ALA A 144 -11.00 -0.42 -9.58
N GLY A 145 -10.75 0.84 -9.95
CA GLY A 145 -11.11 2.02 -9.16
C GLY A 145 -10.09 2.35 -8.07
N ALA A 146 -8.82 1.97 -8.21
CA ALA A 146 -7.74 2.40 -7.33
C ALA A 146 -7.57 3.92 -7.39
N ASP A 147 -7.19 4.52 -6.25
CA ASP A 147 -6.98 5.96 -6.17
C ASP A 147 -5.55 6.34 -6.62
N PHE A 148 -4.57 5.43 -6.42
CA PHE A 148 -3.18 5.60 -6.83
C PHE A 148 -2.56 4.29 -7.30
N VAL A 149 -1.53 4.40 -8.15
CA VAL A 149 -0.55 3.36 -8.41
C VAL A 149 0.78 3.71 -7.74
N LYS A 150 1.50 2.70 -7.25
CA LYS A 150 2.77 2.86 -6.53
C LYS A 150 3.81 1.93 -7.12
N THR A 151 5.05 2.40 -7.27
CA THR A 151 6.10 1.66 -7.96
C THR A 151 6.53 0.40 -7.23
N SER A 152 6.77 0.48 -5.91
CA SER A 152 7.66 -0.49 -5.25
C SER A 152 7.27 -0.75 -3.80
N THR A 153 7.54 -1.98 -3.34
CA THR A 153 7.44 -2.35 -1.93
C THR A 153 8.62 -1.86 -1.10
N GLY A 154 9.80 -1.72 -1.69
CA GLY A 154 11.07 -1.51 -1.00
C GLY A 154 11.70 -2.81 -0.44
N PHE A 155 11.12 -3.98 -0.74
CA PHE A 155 11.60 -5.30 -0.29
C PHE A 155 12.03 -6.20 -1.45
N SER A 156 12.15 -5.65 -2.66
CA SER A 156 12.59 -6.35 -3.85
C SER A 156 13.95 -5.83 -4.32
N THR A 157 14.36 -6.19 -5.55
CA THR A 157 15.69 -5.90 -6.12
C THR A 157 15.87 -4.47 -6.59
N GLY A 158 14.79 -3.69 -6.73
CA GLY A 158 14.81 -2.31 -7.21
C GLY A 158 13.76 -1.44 -6.50
N GLY A 159 13.83 -0.15 -6.77
CA GLY A 159 12.90 0.87 -6.27
C GLY A 159 12.40 1.77 -7.40
N ALA A 160 11.84 2.92 -7.04
CA ALA A 160 11.33 3.89 -8.02
C ALA A 160 12.45 4.46 -8.88
N VAL A 161 12.22 4.53 -10.19
CA VAL A 161 13.06 5.26 -11.16
C VAL A 161 12.20 6.29 -11.89
N CYS A 162 12.82 7.36 -12.39
CA CYS A 162 12.07 8.45 -13.04
C CYS A 162 11.28 7.98 -14.26
N GLU A 163 11.84 7.05 -15.01
CA GLU A 163 11.25 6.47 -16.22
C GLU A 163 9.95 5.73 -15.89
N ASP A 164 9.93 4.94 -14.82
CA ASP A 164 8.74 4.23 -14.36
C ASP A 164 7.64 5.19 -13.92
N VAL A 165 8.01 6.21 -13.15
CA VAL A 165 7.05 7.24 -12.68
C VAL A 165 6.45 8.03 -13.85
N ALA A 166 7.24 8.28 -14.89
CA ALA A 166 6.76 8.98 -16.09
C ALA A 166 5.85 8.10 -16.96
N LEU A 167 6.06 6.76 -16.94
CA LEU A 167 5.25 5.79 -17.66
C LEU A 167 3.89 5.57 -17.00
N MET A 168 3.87 5.52 -15.65
CA MET A 168 2.69 5.28 -14.81
C MET A 168 1.73 6.47 -14.81
#